data_6132dab5c03288c0ab7490a38d8f3b92
#
_entry.id   6132dab5c03288c0ab7490a38d8f3b92
#
_cell.length_a   1.000
_cell.length_b   1.000
_cell.length_c   1.000
_cell.angle_alpha   90.00
_cell.angle_beta   90.00
_cell.angle_gamma   90.00
#
_symmetry.space_group_name_H-M   'P 1'
#
loop_
_entity.id
_entity.type
_entity.pdbx_description
1 polymer ?
#
loop_
_entity_poly.entity_id
_entity_poly.type
_entity_poly.pdbx_seq_one_letter_code
_entity_poly.pdbx_strand_id
1 'polypeptide(L)'
;MRRSKLREQVFLLLFRMPFHTEEEMEEQTSIYLVPQQDAHAEDIDGFSAVTDEDEAALFDLTEKDTKKVTERFQDVCEHLEEIDEMLTQKTSGWDIKRIGKVELAILRLAVYEIRFDETVPDAVAINEAVELAKKFGQDSSASFVNGVLAKFA
;
A
#
# COMPACT_ATOMS: atom_id res chain seq x y z
N MET A 1 6.87 15.51 3.74
CA MET A 1 5.68 14.63 3.86
C MET A 1 5.91 13.65 5.01
N ARG A 2 4.88 13.42 5.79
CA ARG A 2 4.95 12.46 6.91
C ARG A 2 5.12 11.03 6.40
N ARG A 3 5.81 10.19 7.16
CA ARG A 3 6.01 8.78 6.81
C ARG A 3 4.70 8.03 6.57
N SER A 4 3.66 8.31 7.36
CA SER A 4 2.34 7.69 7.17
C SER A 4 1.72 8.06 5.83
N LYS A 5 1.89 9.29 5.38
CA LYS A 5 1.39 9.73 4.08
C LYS A 5 2.17 9.11 2.92
N LEU A 6 3.48 8.97 3.06
CA LEU A 6 4.30 8.27 2.06
C LEU A 6 3.87 6.80 1.94
N ARG A 7 3.66 6.15 3.09
CA ARG A 7 3.19 4.76 3.15
C ARG A 7 1.83 4.61 2.48
N GLU A 8 0.94 5.55 2.72
CA GLU A 8 -0.39 5.56 2.12
C GLU A 8 -0.32 5.64 0.58
N GLN A 9 0.59 6.46 0.05
CA GLN A 9 0.80 6.57 -1.40
C GLN A 9 1.32 5.24 -1.99
N VAL A 10 2.25 4.59 -1.31
CA VAL A 10 2.75 3.28 -1.74
C VAL A 10 1.62 2.24 -1.72
N PHE A 11 0.80 2.25 -0.68
CA PHE A 11 -0.37 1.37 -0.58
C PHE A 11 -1.31 1.57 -1.78
N LEU A 12 -1.61 2.81 -2.12
CA LEU A 12 -2.51 3.11 -3.25
C LEU A 12 -1.98 2.57 -4.57
N LEU A 13 -0.67 2.67 -4.80
CA LEU A 13 -0.03 2.10 -5.97
C LEU A 13 -0.13 0.57 -5.98
N LEU A 14 0.12 -0.06 -4.85
CA LEU A 14 0.00 -1.52 -4.72
C LEU A 14 -1.44 -1.99 -4.93
N PHE A 15 -2.41 -1.23 -4.46
CA PHE A 15 -3.82 -1.54 -4.68
C PHE A 15 -4.17 -1.52 -6.17
N ARG A 16 -3.61 -0.59 -6.92
CA ARG A 16 -3.88 -0.45 -8.36
C ARG A 16 -3.16 -1.49 -9.22
N MET A 17 -2.10 -2.09 -8.69
CA MET A 17 -1.23 -3.01 -9.41
C MET A 17 -1.97 -4.16 -10.11
N PRO A 18 -2.98 -4.82 -9.52
CA PRO A 18 -3.68 -5.92 -10.17
C PRO A 18 -4.43 -5.54 -11.45
N PHE A 19 -4.62 -4.27 -11.70
CA PHE A 19 -5.39 -3.78 -12.86
C PHE A 19 -4.51 -3.36 -14.03
N HIS A 20 -3.17 -3.40 -13.86
CA HIS A 20 -2.23 -2.90 -14.85
C HIS A 20 -1.08 -3.87 -15.07
N THR A 21 -0.51 -3.88 -16.28
CA THR A 21 0.75 -4.58 -16.57
C THR A 21 1.89 -3.81 -15.89
N GLU A 22 3.06 -4.45 -15.79
CA GLU A 22 4.25 -3.82 -15.21
C GLU A 22 4.60 -2.51 -15.93
N GLU A 23 4.55 -2.50 -17.25
CA GLU A 23 4.81 -1.33 -18.08
C GLU A 23 3.77 -0.24 -17.83
N GLU A 24 2.49 -0.61 -17.78
CA GLU A 24 1.40 0.31 -17.45
C GLU A 24 1.53 0.86 -16.04
N MET A 25 2.05 0.08 -15.09
CA MET A 25 2.26 0.52 -13.72
C MET A 25 3.34 1.59 -13.62
N GLU A 26 4.39 1.52 -14.40
CA GLU A 26 5.41 2.58 -14.45
C GLU A 26 4.80 3.88 -14.95
N GLU A 27 3.99 3.81 -15.99
CA GLU A 27 3.28 4.95 -16.55
C GLU A 27 2.27 5.50 -15.54
N GLN A 28 1.47 4.65 -14.92
CA GLN A 28 0.49 5.03 -13.89
C GLN A 28 1.16 5.67 -12.67
N THR A 29 2.31 5.17 -12.27
CA THR A 29 3.08 5.74 -11.18
C THR A 29 3.49 7.18 -11.49
N SER A 30 3.99 7.42 -12.71
CA SER A 30 4.34 8.77 -13.18
C SER A 30 3.13 9.70 -13.17
N ILE A 31 2.01 9.25 -13.71
CA ILE A 31 0.78 10.04 -13.81
C ILE A 31 0.22 10.34 -12.43
N TYR A 32 0.18 9.32 -11.57
CA TYR A 32 -0.41 9.40 -10.25
C TYR A 32 0.36 10.31 -9.30
N LEU A 33 1.68 10.25 -9.34
CA LEU A 33 2.55 10.96 -8.41
C LEU A 33 2.94 12.36 -8.87
N VAL A 34 2.79 12.68 -10.16
CA VAL A 34 3.08 14.03 -10.65
C VAL A 34 1.99 14.98 -10.15
N PRO A 35 2.36 16.08 -9.44
CA PRO A 35 1.39 17.08 -9.06
C PRO A 35 0.81 17.75 -10.30
N GLN A 36 -0.42 17.44 -10.63
CA GLN A 36 -1.13 18.05 -11.75
C GLN A 36 -2.31 18.84 -11.23
N GLN A 37 -2.49 20.02 -11.76
CA GLN A 37 -3.61 20.87 -11.39
C GLN A 37 -4.96 20.25 -11.76
N ASP A 38 -4.93 19.31 -12.71
CA ASP A 38 -6.11 18.64 -13.22
C ASP A 38 -6.32 17.24 -12.65
N ALA A 39 -5.52 16.83 -11.66
CA ALA A 39 -5.70 15.54 -11.01
C ALA A 39 -6.96 15.58 -10.16
N HIS A 40 -7.95 14.80 -10.53
CA HIS A 40 -9.22 14.69 -9.82
C HIS A 40 -9.28 13.37 -9.05
N ALA A 41 -10.07 13.36 -7.98
CA ALA A 41 -10.34 12.15 -7.21
C ALA A 41 -10.91 11.02 -8.09
N GLU A 42 -11.59 11.38 -9.15
CA GLU A 42 -12.12 10.45 -10.16
C GLU A 42 -11.03 9.61 -10.80
N ASP A 43 -9.82 10.16 -10.92
CA ASP A 43 -8.67 9.46 -11.49
C ASP A 43 -8.12 8.40 -10.53
N ILE A 44 -8.54 8.43 -9.28
CA ILE A 44 -8.21 7.46 -8.25
C ILE A 44 -9.33 6.42 -8.16
N ASP A 45 -9.82 6.09 -9.22
CA ASP A 45 -10.71 5.06 -9.67
C ASP A 45 -11.36 4.16 -8.59
N GLY A 46 -12.60 4.47 -8.23
CA GLY A 46 -13.39 3.66 -7.32
C GLY A 46 -13.01 3.77 -5.85
N PHE A 47 -12.11 4.67 -5.52
CA PHE A 47 -11.71 4.90 -4.14
C PHE A 47 -12.61 5.93 -3.48
N SER A 48 -13.80 5.50 -3.08
CA SER A 48 -14.75 6.36 -2.38
C SER A 48 -14.27 6.76 -0.97
N ALA A 49 -13.21 6.12 -0.49
CA ALA A 49 -12.63 6.40 0.82
C ALA A 49 -11.58 7.52 0.81
N VAL A 50 -11.25 8.07 -0.36
CA VAL A 50 -10.32 9.20 -0.46
C VAL A 50 -11.04 10.45 0.01
N THR A 51 -10.50 11.08 1.05
CA THR A 51 -11.05 12.30 1.63
C THR A 51 -10.44 13.54 0.99
N ASP A 52 -11.03 14.72 1.23
CA ASP A 52 -10.45 16.00 0.78
C ASP A 52 -9.03 16.19 1.31
N GLU A 53 -8.76 15.72 2.52
CA GLU A 53 -7.44 15.77 3.12
C GLU A 53 -6.44 14.91 2.34
N ASP A 54 -6.88 13.73 1.87
CA ASP A 54 -6.05 12.83 1.08
C ASP A 54 -5.77 13.41 -0.31
N GLU A 55 -6.75 14.06 -0.93
CA GLU A 55 -6.57 14.77 -2.18
C GLU A 55 -5.54 15.89 -2.02
N ALA A 56 -5.64 16.67 -0.95
CA ALA A 56 -4.68 17.73 -0.66
C ALA A 56 -3.27 17.14 -0.49
N ALA A 57 -3.15 16.00 0.15
CA ALA A 57 -1.87 15.30 0.31
C ALA A 57 -1.28 14.86 -1.03
N LEU A 58 -2.11 14.46 -2.00
CA LEU A 58 -1.65 14.10 -3.34
C LEU A 58 -1.08 15.30 -4.08
N PHE A 59 -1.68 16.48 -3.92
CA PHE A 59 -1.21 17.70 -4.56
C PHE A 59 0.04 18.28 -3.91
N ASP A 60 0.31 17.93 -2.65
CA ASP A 60 1.45 18.41 -1.89
C ASP A 60 2.72 17.56 -2.09
N LEU A 61 2.69 16.59 -3.00
CA LEU A 61 3.86 15.76 -3.29
C LEU A 61 4.97 16.58 -3.92
N THR A 62 6.10 16.65 -3.21
CA THR A 62 7.31 17.23 -3.77
C THR A 62 7.98 16.20 -4.70
N GLU A 63 8.90 16.67 -5.55
CA GLU A 63 9.69 15.80 -6.40
C GLU A 63 10.47 14.77 -5.58
N LYS A 64 10.99 15.18 -4.44
CA LYS A 64 11.70 14.29 -3.50
C LYS A 64 10.78 13.23 -2.93
N ASP A 65 9.55 13.60 -2.55
CA ASP A 65 8.57 12.66 -2.01
C ASP A 65 8.11 11.67 -3.08
N THR A 66 7.89 12.14 -4.30
CA THR A 66 7.55 11.31 -5.44
C THR A 66 8.61 10.24 -5.67
N LYS A 67 9.88 10.65 -5.62
CA LYS A 67 11.01 9.72 -5.76
C LYS A 67 11.02 8.66 -4.67
N LYS A 68 10.81 9.05 -3.41
CA LYS A 68 10.76 8.11 -2.29
C LYS A 68 9.63 7.10 -2.43
N VAL A 69 8.46 7.56 -2.80
CA VAL A 69 7.28 6.68 -2.99
C VAL A 69 7.54 5.70 -4.13
N THR A 70 8.06 6.19 -5.26
CA THR A 70 8.36 5.36 -6.43
C THR A 70 9.41 4.30 -6.10
N GLU A 71 10.49 4.67 -5.44
CA GLU A 71 11.54 3.75 -5.04
C GLU A 71 11.02 2.66 -4.09
N ARG A 72 10.22 3.06 -3.11
CA ARG A 72 9.59 2.12 -2.17
C ARG A 72 8.66 1.16 -2.88
N PHE A 73 7.80 1.66 -3.76
CA PHE A 73 6.88 0.84 -4.54
C PHE A 73 7.62 -0.18 -5.39
N GLN A 74 8.66 0.26 -6.10
CA GLN A 74 9.48 -0.63 -6.94
C GLN A 74 10.16 -1.71 -6.10
N ASP A 75 10.66 -1.34 -4.94
CA ASP A 75 11.33 -2.27 -4.03
C ASP A 75 10.36 -3.34 -3.50
N VAL A 76 9.14 -2.94 -3.16
CA VAL A 76 8.09 -3.90 -2.78
C VAL A 76 7.80 -4.85 -3.93
N CYS A 77 7.69 -4.34 -5.14
CA CYS A 77 7.42 -5.15 -6.33
C CYS A 77 8.54 -6.16 -6.61
N GLU A 78 9.79 -5.81 -6.38
CA GLU A 78 10.93 -6.70 -6.54
C GLU A 78 10.88 -7.89 -5.57
N HIS A 79 10.27 -7.70 -4.40
CA HIS A 79 10.14 -8.74 -3.38
C HIS A 79 8.76 -9.39 -3.35
N LEU A 80 7.90 -9.04 -4.31
CA LEU A 80 6.49 -9.43 -4.29
C LEU A 80 6.28 -10.94 -4.25
N GLU A 81 7.03 -11.69 -5.03
CA GLU A 81 6.93 -13.16 -5.06
C GLU A 81 7.25 -13.76 -3.70
N GLU A 82 8.32 -13.29 -3.07
CA GLU A 82 8.72 -13.74 -1.72
C GLU A 82 7.68 -13.34 -0.68
N ILE A 83 7.15 -12.13 -0.78
CA ILE A 83 6.12 -11.62 0.13
C ILE A 83 4.86 -12.47 0.03
N ASP A 84 4.40 -12.75 -1.19
CA ASP A 84 3.19 -13.54 -1.41
C ASP A 84 3.37 -14.99 -0.92
N GLU A 85 4.56 -15.55 -1.09
CA GLU A 85 4.88 -16.86 -0.55
C GLU A 85 4.82 -16.88 0.97
N MET A 86 5.41 -15.88 1.62
CA MET A 86 5.35 -15.75 3.08
C MET A 86 3.92 -15.59 3.57
N LEU A 87 3.11 -14.78 2.88
CA LEU A 87 1.70 -14.60 3.22
C LEU A 87 0.92 -15.92 3.10
N THR A 88 1.16 -16.67 2.03
CA THR A 88 0.52 -17.96 1.82
C THR A 88 0.83 -18.93 2.97
N GLN A 89 2.09 -18.96 3.42
CA GLN A 89 2.50 -19.83 4.51
C GLN A 89 1.87 -19.41 5.85
N LYS A 90 1.75 -18.12 6.10
CA LYS A 90 1.27 -17.59 7.38
C LYS A 90 -0.26 -17.49 7.49
N THR A 91 -0.96 -17.51 6.40
CA THR A 91 -2.42 -17.40 6.41
C THR A 91 -3.14 -18.75 6.45
N SER A 92 -2.49 -19.80 6.80
CA SER A 92 -2.91 -21.19 6.89
C SER A 92 -4.33 -21.50 6.39
N GLY A 93 -4.45 -22.02 5.16
CA GLY A 93 -5.72 -22.36 4.55
C GLY A 93 -6.38 -21.25 3.75
N TRP A 94 -5.86 -20.02 3.83
CA TRP A 94 -6.35 -18.92 2.99
C TRP A 94 -5.55 -18.86 1.69
N ASP A 95 -6.27 -18.89 0.59
CA ASP A 95 -5.66 -18.60 -0.71
C ASP A 95 -5.50 -17.09 -0.83
N ILE A 96 -4.30 -16.64 -1.21
CA ILE A 96 -4.00 -15.22 -1.41
C ILE A 96 -5.00 -14.56 -2.36
N LYS A 97 -5.51 -15.31 -3.34
CA LYS A 97 -6.51 -14.85 -4.31
C LYS A 97 -7.87 -14.55 -3.69
N ARG A 98 -8.13 -15.08 -2.50
CA ARG A 98 -9.39 -14.87 -1.76
C ARG A 98 -9.30 -13.70 -0.78
N ILE A 99 -8.10 -13.21 -0.54
CA ILE A 99 -7.91 -12.02 0.29
C ILE A 99 -8.40 -10.80 -0.50
N GLY A 100 -9.15 -9.93 0.15
CA GLY A 100 -9.62 -8.70 -0.49
C GLY A 100 -8.47 -7.85 -1.00
N LYS A 101 -8.66 -7.12 -2.07
CA LYS A 101 -7.60 -6.33 -2.72
C LYS A 101 -7.01 -5.28 -1.79
N VAL A 102 -7.85 -4.64 -0.97
CA VAL A 102 -7.39 -3.64 0.00
C VAL A 102 -6.50 -4.32 1.04
N GLU A 103 -6.96 -5.40 1.65
CA GLU A 103 -6.25 -6.13 2.67
C GLU A 103 -4.94 -6.70 2.11
N LEU A 104 -4.97 -7.23 0.90
CA LEU A 104 -3.77 -7.78 0.27
C LEU A 104 -2.71 -6.71 0.04
N ALA A 105 -3.09 -5.55 -0.47
CA ALA A 105 -2.15 -4.44 -0.68
C ALA A 105 -1.53 -3.99 0.64
N ILE A 106 -2.34 -3.88 1.69
CA ILE A 106 -1.87 -3.52 3.04
C ILE A 106 -0.89 -4.56 3.57
N LEU A 107 -1.23 -5.84 3.45
CA LEU A 107 -0.40 -6.95 3.93
C LEU A 107 0.93 -7.01 3.18
N ARG A 108 0.91 -6.82 1.87
CA ARG A 108 2.13 -6.82 1.06
C ARG A 108 3.10 -5.73 1.52
N LEU A 109 2.59 -4.52 1.71
CA LEU A 109 3.41 -3.41 2.18
C LEU A 109 3.96 -3.65 3.58
N ALA A 110 3.11 -4.10 4.50
CA ALA A 110 3.50 -4.34 5.89
C ALA A 110 4.54 -5.46 6.00
N VAL A 111 4.36 -6.55 5.28
CA VAL A 111 5.33 -7.66 5.27
C VAL A 111 6.66 -7.19 4.70
N TYR A 112 6.64 -6.37 3.66
CA TYR A 112 7.85 -5.76 3.14
C TYR A 112 8.57 -4.98 4.24
N GLU A 113 7.87 -4.14 4.97
CA GLU A 113 8.48 -3.34 6.03
C GLU A 113 9.03 -4.22 7.16
N ILE A 114 8.32 -5.26 7.54
CA ILE A 114 8.75 -6.17 8.61
C ILE A 114 9.99 -6.96 8.21
N ARG A 115 10.05 -7.47 7.00
CA ARG A 115 11.08 -8.41 6.56
C ARG A 115 12.27 -7.78 5.84
N PHE A 116 12.05 -6.67 5.15
CA PHE A 116 13.06 -6.08 4.28
C PHE A 116 13.48 -4.67 4.65
N ASP A 117 12.77 -3.99 5.54
CA ASP A 117 13.10 -2.65 5.98
C ASP A 117 13.44 -2.63 7.48
N GLU A 118 14.71 -2.71 7.77
CA GLU A 118 15.22 -2.73 9.15
C GLU A 118 15.00 -1.40 9.89
N THR A 119 14.71 -0.32 9.15
CA THR A 119 14.50 0.99 9.77
C THR A 119 13.10 1.14 10.37
N VAL A 120 12.19 0.22 10.07
CA VAL A 120 10.82 0.24 10.60
C VAL A 120 10.65 -0.86 11.62
N PRO A 121 10.41 -0.53 12.90
CA PRO A 121 10.09 -1.56 13.90
C PRO A 121 8.82 -2.32 13.52
N ASP A 122 8.76 -3.61 13.84
CA ASP A 122 7.63 -4.47 13.50
C ASP A 122 6.32 -3.90 14.05
N ALA A 123 6.34 -3.42 15.29
CA ALA A 123 5.15 -2.84 15.93
C ALA A 123 4.63 -1.61 15.17
N VAL A 124 5.53 -0.80 14.62
CA VAL A 124 5.16 0.37 13.82
C VAL A 124 4.53 -0.07 12.49
N ALA A 125 5.13 -1.04 11.82
CA ALA A 125 4.61 -1.57 10.56
C ALA A 125 3.20 -2.15 10.74
N ILE A 126 2.99 -2.91 11.80
CA ILE A 126 1.68 -3.51 12.11
C ILE A 126 0.66 -2.43 12.43
N ASN A 127 1.01 -1.48 13.29
CA ASN A 127 0.10 -0.40 13.67
C ASN A 127 -0.32 0.45 12.47
N GLU A 128 0.62 0.79 11.60
CA GLU A 128 0.33 1.56 10.39
C GLU A 128 -0.55 0.78 9.41
N ALA A 129 -0.33 -0.52 9.30
CA ALA A 129 -1.17 -1.39 8.48
C ALA A 129 -2.61 -1.42 9.01
N VAL A 130 -2.78 -1.51 10.31
CA VAL A 130 -4.10 -1.48 10.95
C VAL A 130 -4.79 -0.15 10.68
N GLU A 131 -4.07 0.96 10.75
CA GLU A 131 -4.63 2.29 10.45
C GLU A 131 -5.07 2.39 8.98
N LEU A 132 -4.29 1.85 8.04
CA LEU A 132 -4.70 1.79 6.63
C LEU A 132 -5.97 0.95 6.46
N ALA A 133 -6.07 -0.17 7.17
CA ALA A 133 -7.25 -1.03 7.12
C ALA A 133 -8.49 -0.33 7.66
N LYS A 134 -8.34 0.47 8.71
CA LYS A 134 -9.45 1.29 9.25
C LYS A 134 -9.89 2.36 8.26
N LYS A 135 -8.93 2.95 7.54
CA LYS A 135 -9.22 4.04 6.61
C LYS A 135 -9.81 3.55 5.29
N PHE A 136 -9.27 2.50 4.72
CA PHE A 136 -9.61 2.04 3.37
C PHE A 136 -10.39 0.73 3.30
N GLY A 137 -10.37 -0.05 4.38
CA GLY A 137 -11.03 -1.35 4.42
C GLY A 137 -12.44 -1.30 4.99
N GLN A 138 -12.96 -2.49 5.27
CA GLN A 138 -14.26 -2.70 5.92
C GLN A 138 -14.07 -2.86 7.43
N ASP A 139 -15.17 -2.98 8.17
CA ASP A 139 -15.12 -3.08 9.64
C ASP A 139 -14.26 -4.23 10.15
N SER A 140 -14.21 -5.35 9.43
CA SER A 140 -13.41 -6.52 9.82
C SER A 140 -11.98 -6.48 9.33
N SER A 141 -11.61 -5.54 8.46
CA SER A 141 -10.29 -5.50 7.82
C SER A 141 -9.15 -5.28 8.80
N ALA A 142 -9.32 -4.36 9.75
CA ALA A 142 -8.30 -4.05 10.74
C ALA A 142 -7.96 -5.28 11.60
N SER A 143 -8.98 -6.00 12.05
CA SER A 143 -8.82 -7.20 12.84
C SER A 143 -8.13 -8.32 12.06
N PHE A 144 -8.52 -8.51 10.81
CA PHE A 144 -7.92 -9.49 9.91
C PHE A 144 -6.43 -9.18 9.66
N VAL A 145 -6.13 -7.94 9.30
CA VAL A 145 -4.75 -7.50 9.03
C VAL A 145 -3.87 -7.67 10.28
N ASN A 146 -4.37 -7.24 11.43
CA ASN A 146 -3.63 -7.39 12.68
C ASN A 146 -3.35 -8.87 12.99
N GLY A 147 -4.34 -9.72 12.83
CA GLY A 147 -4.20 -11.17 13.08
C GLY A 147 -3.16 -11.83 12.18
N VAL A 148 -3.15 -11.48 10.90
CA VAL A 148 -2.16 -12.02 9.96
C VAL A 148 -0.76 -11.51 10.31
N LEU A 149 -0.60 -10.21 10.52
CA LEU A 149 0.71 -9.60 10.76
C LEU A 149 1.31 -10.00 12.10
N ALA A 150 0.50 -10.31 13.09
CA ALA A 150 1.00 -10.82 14.37
C ALA A 150 1.83 -12.09 14.21
N LYS A 151 1.58 -12.86 13.16
CA LYS A 151 2.35 -14.09 12.86
C LYS A 151 3.73 -13.79 12.28
N PHE A 152 3.99 -12.56 11.86
CA PHE A 152 5.29 -12.12 11.33
C PHE A 152 6.16 -11.45 12.38
N ALA A 153 5.58 -11.01 13.48
CA ALA A 153 6.29 -10.32 14.55
C ALA A 153 7.17 -11.24 15.38
#